data_a38f690c549615e730101c74bfd4821c
#
_entry.id   a38f690c549615e730101c74bfd4821c
#
_cell.length_a   1.000
_cell.length_b   1.000
_cell.length_c   1.000
_cell.angle_alpha   90.00
_cell.angle_beta   90.00
_cell.angle_gamma   90.00
#
_symmetry.space_group_name_H-M   'P 1'
#
loop_
_entity.id
_entity.type
_entity.pdbx_description
1 polymer ?
#
loop_
_entity_poly.entity_id
_entity_poly.type
_entity_poly.pdbx_seq_one_letter_code
_entity_poly.pdbx_strand_id
1 'polypeptide(L)' 'EYIIYSRVLRARQLLKEGISVQQAGEMSGFSDNSHFIRTFGHLTGTSPGRYAREYLSSNALVLPEGAKR' A
#
# COMPACT_ATOMS: atom_id res chain seq x y z
N GLU A 1 11.10 -10.82 11.92
CA GLU A 1 11.16 -10.57 10.51
C GLU A 1 9.97 -11.09 9.79
N TYR A 2 9.57 -12.29 10.11
CA TYR A 2 8.39 -12.86 9.48
C TYR A 2 7.15 -12.02 9.77
N ILE A 3 7.02 -11.56 11.02
CA ILE A 3 5.90 -10.73 11.41
C ILE A 3 5.92 -9.40 10.67
N ILE A 4 7.10 -8.81 10.52
CA ILE A 4 7.21 -7.54 9.81
C ILE A 4 6.84 -7.72 8.33
N TYR A 5 7.29 -8.79 7.75
CA TYR A 5 6.97 -9.07 6.35
C TYR A 5 5.45 -9.24 6.17
N SER A 6 4.83 -9.99 7.07
CA SER A 6 3.40 -10.19 7.08
C SER A 6 2.64 -8.88 7.18
N ARG A 7 3.12 -7.98 8.04
CA ARG A 7 2.50 -6.68 8.20
C ARG A 7 2.58 -5.84 6.93
N VAL A 8 3.71 -5.91 6.25
CA VAL A 8 3.87 -5.17 5.01
C VAL A 8 2.94 -5.72 3.93
N LEU A 9 2.80 -7.03 3.87
CA LEU A 9 1.87 -7.63 2.90
C LEU A 9 0.43 -7.21 3.16
N ARG A 10 0.06 -7.14 4.42
CA ARG A 10 -1.29 -6.71 4.76
C ARG A 10 -1.49 -5.25 4.41
N ALA A 11 -0.50 -4.41 4.72
CA ALA A 11 -0.59 -3.00 4.38
C ALA A 11 -0.73 -2.80 2.88
N ARG A 12 0.00 -3.58 2.12
CA ARG A 12 -0.06 -3.51 0.68
C ARG A 12 -1.47 -3.82 0.17
N GLN A 13 -2.08 -4.84 0.75
CA GLN A 13 -3.44 -5.19 0.39
C GLN A 13 -4.42 -4.07 0.74
N LEU A 14 -4.25 -3.47 1.91
CA LEU A 14 -5.12 -2.37 2.32
C LEU A 14 -4.98 -1.17 1.39
N LEU A 15 -3.77 -0.89 0.96
CA LEU A 15 -3.55 0.20 0.01
C LEU A 15 -4.25 -0.07 -1.32
N LYS A 16 -4.27 -1.31 -1.74
CA LYS A 16 -4.97 -1.66 -2.96
C LYS A 16 -6.47 -1.45 -2.83
N GLU A 17 -6.98 -1.55 -1.62
CA GLU A 17 -8.40 -1.36 -1.36
C GLU A 17 -8.78 0.10 -1.19
N GLY A 18 -7.82 1.00 -1.29
CA GLY A 18 -8.10 2.42 -1.17
C GLY A 18 -7.96 2.97 0.23
N ILE A 19 -7.46 2.19 1.17
CA ILE A 19 -7.23 2.64 2.53
C ILE A 19 -6.05 3.64 2.51
N SER A 20 -6.14 4.70 3.29
CA SER A 20 -5.08 5.69 3.34
C SER A 20 -3.78 5.08 3.85
N VAL A 21 -2.66 5.71 3.50
CA VAL A 21 -1.35 5.23 3.93
C VAL A 21 -1.28 5.11 5.45
N GLN A 22 -1.73 6.15 6.14
CA GLN A 22 -1.67 6.16 7.59
C GLN A 22 -2.51 5.03 8.19
N GLN A 23 -3.72 4.86 7.70
CA GLN A 23 -4.59 3.82 8.20
C GLN A 23 -4.08 2.43 7.84
N ALA A 24 -3.53 2.28 6.65
CA ALA A 24 -2.98 1.00 6.24
C ALA A 24 -1.87 0.57 7.19
N GLY A 25 -1.00 1.50 7.58
CA GLY A 25 0.06 1.20 8.53
C GLY A 25 -0.49 0.81 9.88
N GLU A 26 -1.44 1.58 10.39
CA GLU A 26 -2.03 1.30 11.70
C GLU A 26 -2.76 -0.03 11.72
N MET A 27 -3.55 -0.29 10.70
CA MET A 27 -4.33 -1.53 10.65
C MET A 27 -3.44 -2.75 10.45
N SER A 28 -2.25 -2.54 9.95
CA SER A 28 -1.30 -3.63 9.76
C SER A 28 -0.43 -3.89 10.97
N GLY A 29 -0.58 -3.09 12.02
CA GLY A 29 0.15 -3.31 13.25
C GLY A 29 1.37 -2.44 13.46
N PHE A 30 1.57 -1.44 12.63
CA PHE A 30 2.67 -0.50 12.82
C PHE A 30 2.21 0.62 13.75
N SER A 31 2.93 0.84 14.82
CA SER A 31 2.57 1.89 15.77
C SER A 31 3.16 3.24 15.40
N ASP A 32 4.12 3.26 14.49
CA ASP A 32 4.83 4.47 14.11
C ASP A 32 4.81 4.59 12.58
N ASN A 33 4.22 5.65 12.09
CA ASN A 33 4.08 5.86 10.66
C ASN A 33 5.43 5.96 9.94
N SER A 34 6.40 6.60 10.58
CA SER A 34 7.74 6.68 9.99
C SER A 34 8.37 5.31 9.83
N HIS A 35 8.20 4.47 10.84
CA HIS A 35 8.72 3.11 10.80
C HIS A 35 8.02 2.32 9.69
N PHE A 36 6.72 2.50 9.56
CA PHE A 36 5.96 1.84 8.51
C PHE A 36 6.48 2.22 7.13
N ILE A 37 6.63 3.52 6.89
CA ILE A 37 7.08 3.98 5.58
C ILE A 37 8.46 3.44 5.23
N ARG A 38 9.36 3.48 6.20
CA ARG A 38 10.72 3.01 5.98
C ARG A 38 10.76 1.51 5.72
N THR A 39 10.02 0.75 6.53
CA THR A 39 9.99 -0.70 6.40
C THR A 39 9.33 -1.12 5.09
N PHE A 40 8.25 -0.47 4.74
CA PHE A 40 7.56 -0.74 3.48
C PHE A 40 8.51 -0.51 2.30
N GLY A 41 9.21 0.63 2.32
CA GLY A 41 10.14 0.95 1.24
C GLY A 41 11.28 -0.05 1.15
N HIS A 42 11.77 -0.50 2.30
CA HIS A 42 12.87 -1.43 2.33
C HIS A 42 12.47 -2.79 1.74
N LEU A 43 11.27 -3.24 2.01
CA LEU A 43 10.83 -4.56 1.57
C LEU A 43 10.21 -4.57 0.17
N THR A 44 9.63 -3.48 -0.25
CA THR A 44 8.94 -3.44 -1.55
C THR A 44 9.66 -2.62 -2.61
N GLY A 45 10.61 -1.80 -2.19
CA GLY A 45 11.33 -0.95 -3.13
C GLY A 45 10.64 0.35 -3.47
N THR A 46 9.49 0.64 -2.86
CA THR A 46 8.78 1.88 -3.11
C THR A 46 8.06 2.32 -1.85
N SER A 47 7.75 3.60 -1.75
CA SER A 47 7.04 4.09 -0.57
C SER A 47 5.58 3.67 -0.63
N PRO A 48 4.90 3.60 0.52
CA PRO A 48 3.48 3.24 0.52
C PRO A 48 2.63 4.24 -0.26
N GLY A 49 2.95 5.52 -0.15
CA GLY A 49 2.20 6.53 -0.88
C GLY A 49 2.37 6.40 -2.37
N ARG A 50 3.59 6.17 -2.80
CA ARG A 50 3.86 5.99 -4.21
C ARG A 50 3.23 4.71 -4.73
N TYR A 51 3.31 3.65 -3.96
CA TYR A 51 2.71 2.38 -4.34
C TYR A 51 1.21 2.54 -4.56
N ALA A 52 0.54 3.20 -3.61
CA ALA A 52 -0.90 3.39 -3.70
C ALA A 52 -1.27 4.22 -4.92
N ARG A 53 -0.52 5.29 -5.14
CA ARG A 53 -0.80 6.17 -6.27
C ARG A 53 -0.61 5.46 -7.59
N GLU A 54 0.47 4.71 -7.71
CA GLU A 54 0.75 4.01 -8.95
C GLU A 54 -0.23 2.88 -9.20
N TYR A 55 -0.61 2.18 -8.15
CA TYR A 55 -1.55 1.09 -8.29
C TYR A 55 -2.92 1.60 -8.73
N LEU A 56 -3.42 2.64 -8.08
CA LEU A 56 -4.72 3.19 -8.40
C LEU A 56 -4.73 3.82 -9.80
N SER A 57 -3.64 4.44 -10.15
CA SER A 57 -3.50 5.03 -11.47
C SER A 57 -3.50 3.96 -12.56
N SER A 58 -2.79 2.89 -12.34
CA SER A 58 -2.77 1.78 -13.29
C SER A 58 -4.14 1.15 -13.44
N ASN A 59 -4.83 0.99 -12.34
CA ASN A 59 -6.17 0.45 -12.38
C ASN A 59 -7.11 1.37 -13.15
N ALA A 60 -6.97 2.65 -12.95
CA ALA A 60 -7.79 3.61 -13.66
C ALA A 60 -7.56 3.52 -15.15
N LEU A 61 -6.33 3.28 -15.54
CA LEU A 61 -6.00 3.18 -16.95
C LEU A 61 -6.54 1.89 -17.54
N VAL A 62 -6.59 0.85 -16.76
CA VAL A 62 -7.05 -0.42 -17.26
C VAL A 62 -8.55 -0.50 -17.32
N LEU A 63 -9.22 0.11 -16.39
CA LEU A 63 -10.63 0.00 -16.28
C LEU A 63 -11.43 0.62 -17.36
N PRO A 64 -10.99 1.57 -18.02
CA PRO A 64 -11.88 2.21 -18.91
C PRO A 64 -12.41 1.35 -19.92
N GLU A 65 -12.33 0.28 -19.85
CA GLU A 65 -12.88 -0.45 -20.58
C GLU A 65 -14.11 -0.56 -20.23
N GLY A 66 -14.20 -0.58 -19.51
CA GLY A 66 -15.28 -0.66 -19.30
C GLY A 66 -15.76 0.25 -18.95
N ALA A 67 -15.18 0.45 -18.40
CA ALA A 67 -15.62 1.37 -18.02
C ALA A 67 -15.85 1.95 -19.17
N LYS A 68 -15.72 1.58 -19.69
CA LYS A 68 -15.79 2.05 -20.42
C LYS A 68 -16.43 2.59 -20.97
N ARG A 69 -16.49 2.81 -20.97
CA ARG A 69 -16.89 3.45 -21.33
C ARG A 69 -17.39 3.96 -21.48
#